data_0889e6bfef60fbc9332c096151e20245
#
_entry.id   0889e6bfef60fbc9332c096151e20245
#
_cell.length_a   1.000
_cell.length_b   1.000
_cell.length_c   1.000
_cell.angle_alpha   90.00
_cell.angle_beta   90.00
_cell.angle_gamma   90.00
#
_symmetry.space_group_name_H-M   'P 1'
#
loop_
_entity.id
_entity.type
_entity.pdbx_description
1 polymer ?
#
loop_
_entity_poly.entity_id
_entity_poly.type
_entity_poly.pdbx_seq_one_letter_code
_entity_poly.pdbx_strand_id
1 'polypeptide(L)'
;MKKIVLAILLAFAVFATAYSQEIPQVQLKDLKGKVVNSQDIIQNDGKPVMVCFFATWCKPCIKELTAFSEAYEDWTDETGVKIIAVSIDDARSTNSVGPFVNARGWDFDVYLDANGDFKRAMNVNNVPHSFLLDGKGNVAWQHTSYLEGDEAETFEMIKKVAAGESMKENDAEKE
;
A
#
# COMPACT_ATOMS: atom_id res chain seq x y z
N MET A 1 23.49 -36.66 31.78
CA MET A 1 23.16 -35.25 31.93
C MET A 1 23.58 -34.41 30.71
N LYS A 2 24.80 -34.50 30.17
CA LYS A 2 25.23 -33.72 28.98
C LYS A 2 24.41 -33.95 27.68
N LYS A 3 23.87 -35.16 27.46
CA LYS A 3 23.07 -35.48 26.24
C LYS A 3 21.65 -34.93 26.30
N ILE A 4 21.08 -34.65 27.46
CA ILE A 4 19.75 -34.10 27.65
C ILE A 4 19.77 -32.57 27.43
N VAL A 5 20.86 -31.89 27.86
CA VAL A 5 21.03 -30.45 27.65
C VAL A 5 21.19 -30.12 26.16
N LEU A 6 21.85 -31.00 25.40
CA LEU A 6 22.03 -30.78 23.94
C LEU A 6 20.73 -30.91 23.16
N ALA A 7 19.81 -31.81 23.61
CA ALA A 7 18.49 -31.98 22.99
C ALA A 7 17.53 -30.81 23.25
N ILE A 8 17.66 -30.15 24.40
CA ILE A 8 16.86 -28.96 24.74
C ILE A 8 17.32 -27.72 23.95
N LEU A 9 18.63 -27.58 23.66
CA LEU A 9 19.15 -26.48 22.84
C LEU A 9 18.77 -26.61 21.36
N LEU A 10 18.53 -27.80 20.84
CA LEU A 10 18.06 -28.01 19.46
C LEU A 10 16.56 -27.72 19.28
N ALA A 11 15.75 -27.80 20.36
CA ALA A 11 14.31 -27.53 20.30
C ALA A 11 13.95 -26.04 20.29
N PHE A 12 14.92 -25.14 20.52
CA PHE A 12 14.73 -23.68 20.51
C PHE A 12 15.18 -22.99 19.21
N ALA A 13 15.52 -23.77 18.17
CA ALA A 13 15.66 -23.26 16.79
C ALA A 13 14.28 -23.05 16.17
N VAL A 14 13.48 -22.22 16.79
CA VAL A 14 12.08 -22.01 16.49
C VAL A 14 11.91 -20.77 15.64
N PHE A 15 11.34 -21.00 14.49
CA PHE A 15 10.24 -20.24 13.88
C PHE A 15 10.23 -18.74 14.22
N ALA A 16 11.18 -18.00 13.67
CA ALA A 16 10.90 -16.64 13.27
C ALA A 16 9.95 -16.73 12.06
N THR A 17 8.66 -16.96 12.31
CA THR A 17 7.64 -16.65 11.32
C THR A 17 7.67 -15.15 11.17
N ALA A 18 8.25 -14.66 10.08
CA ALA A 18 8.05 -13.29 9.66
C ALA A 18 6.52 -13.09 9.59
N TYR A 19 5.96 -12.34 10.52
CA TYR A 19 4.57 -11.89 10.44
C TYR A 19 4.52 -10.91 9.28
N SER A 20 4.21 -11.42 8.10
CA SER A 20 3.84 -10.59 6.97
C SER A 20 2.41 -10.10 7.24
N GLN A 21 2.22 -8.79 7.29
CA GLN A 21 0.90 -8.21 7.42
C GLN A 21 0.15 -8.40 6.10
N GLU A 22 -0.90 -9.23 6.12
CA GLU A 22 -1.80 -9.40 4.98
C GLU A 22 -2.84 -8.25 4.95
N ILE A 23 -3.29 -7.93 3.74
CA ILE A 23 -4.36 -6.94 3.55
C ILE A 23 -5.66 -7.47 4.16
N PRO A 24 -6.29 -6.74 5.11
CA PRO A 24 -7.55 -7.14 5.71
C PRO A 24 -8.69 -7.10 4.70
N GLN A 25 -9.65 -8.03 4.85
CA GLN A 25 -10.84 -8.09 4.02
C GLN A 25 -11.87 -7.03 4.45
N VAL A 26 -12.03 -5.99 3.64
CA VAL A 26 -12.96 -4.86 3.88
C VAL A 26 -13.72 -4.53 2.61
N GLN A 27 -14.96 -4.05 2.74
CA GLN A 27 -15.75 -3.56 1.62
C GLN A 27 -15.46 -2.08 1.37
N LEU A 28 -15.15 -1.76 0.13
CA LEU A 28 -14.95 -0.42 -0.40
C LEU A 28 -15.97 -0.14 -1.50
N LYS A 29 -16.03 1.09 -1.99
CA LYS A 29 -16.79 1.43 -3.21
C LYS A 29 -15.85 1.99 -4.26
N ASP A 30 -16.08 1.63 -5.52
CA ASP A 30 -15.46 2.34 -6.63
C ASP A 30 -16.14 3.73 -6.84
N LEU A 31 -15.59 4.53 -7.75
CA LEU A 31 -16.15 5.86 -8.07
C LEU A 31 -17.54 5.81 -8.70
N LYS A 32 -18.00 4.63 -9.16
CA LYS A 32 -19.34 4.40 -9.70
C LYS A 32 -20.32 3.89 -8.64
N GLY A 33 -19.85 3.71 -7.39
CA GLY A 33 -20.64 3.24 -6.25
C GLY A 33 -20.79 1.72 -6.15
N LYS A 34 -20.09 0.93 -7.00
CA LYS A 34 -20.06 -0.52 -6.90
C LYS A 34 -19.24 -0.93 -5.68
N VAL A 35 -19.81 -1.84 -4.88
CA VAL A 35 -19.09 -2.43 -3.74
C VAL A 35 -18.08 -3.46 -4.25
N VAL A 36 -16.85 -3.37 -3.74
CA VAL A 36 -15.73 -4.25 -4.04
C VAL A 36 -15.03 -4.66 -2.74
N ASN A 37 -14.33 -5.80 -2.76
CA ASN A 37 -13.53 -6.24 -1.62
C ASN A 37 -12.09 -5.77 -1.77
N SER A 38 -11.45 -5.37 -0.66
CA SER A 38 -10.05 -4.94 -0.63
C SER A 38 -9.08 -6.00 -1.16
N GLN A 39 -9.36 -7.28 -0.93
CA GLN A 39 -8.54 -8.37 -1.46
C GLN A 39 -8.68 -8.58 -2.97
N ASP A 40 -9.83 -8.20 -3.56
CA ASP A 40 -10.03 -8.31 -5.01
C ASP A 40 -9.30 -7.19 -5.75
N ILE A 41 -9.29 -5.98 -5.19
CA ILE A 41 -8.68 -4.81 -5.83
C ILE A 41 -7.15 -4.88 -5.87
N ILE A 42 -6.52 -5.59 -4.94
CA ILE A 42 -5.06 -5.77 -4.88
C ILE A 42 -4.53 -6.89 -5.80
N GLN A 43 -5.40 -7.59 -6.54
CA GLN A 43 -4.94 -8.59 -7.49
C GLN A 43 -4.20 -7.93 -8.66
N ASN A 44 -3.00 -8.44 -8.97
CA ASN A 44 -2.14 -7.91 -10.02
C ASN A 44 -1.20 -8.99 -10.61
N ASP A 45 -1.73 -10.19 -10.85
CA ASP A 45 -1.01 -11.31 -11.51
C ASP A 45 0.39 -11.59 -10.94
N GLY A 46 0.54 -11.47 -9.63
CA GLY A 46 1.81 -11.70 -8.93
C GLY A 46 2.81 -10.53 -9.02
N LYS A 47 2.39 -9.37 -9.52
CA LYS A 47 3.16 -8.13 -9.56
C LYS A 47 2.89 -7.25 -8.33
N PRO A 48 3.78 -6.30 -8.02
CA PRO A 48 3.58 -5.38 -6.90
C PRO A 48 2.31 -4.55 -7.01
N VAL A 49 1.76 -4.18 -5.85
CA VAL A 49 0.65 -3.23 -5.75
C VAL A 49 0.98 -2.15 -4.73
N MET A 50 0.83 -0.89 -5.13
CA MET A 50 0.92 0.25 -4.23
C MET A 50 -0.47 0.68 -3.80
N VAL A 51 -0.75 0.71 -2.50
CA VAL A 51 -2.02 1.17 -1.91
C VAL A 51 -1.78 2.47 -1.16
N CYS A 52 -2.31 3.58 -1.69
CA CYS A 52 -2.08 4.93 -1.17
C CYS A 52 -3.35 5.48 -0.52
N PHE A 53 -3.32 5.71 0.79
CA PHE A 53 -4.42 6.36 1.50
C PHE A 53 -4.30 7.88 1.39
N PHE A 54 -5.38 8.54 0.95
CA PHE A 54 -5.41 9.97 0.74
C PHE A 54 -6.77 10.60 1.12
N ALA A 55 -6.82 11.93 1.12
CA ALA A 55 -8.07 12.68 1.16
C ALA A 55 -7.98 13.90 0.25
N THR A 56 -9.13 14.37 -0.25
CA THR A 56 -9.19 15.54 -1.14
C THR A 56 -8.73 16.84 -0.49
N TRP A 57 -8.76 16.93 0.82
CA TRP A 57 -8.28 18.06 1.63
C TRP A 57 -6.80 17.93 2.07
N CYS A 58 -6.15 16.80 1.79
CA CYS A 58 -4.76 16.52 2.17
C CYS A 58 -3.79 17.01 1.10
N LYS A 59 -3.18 18.18 1.29
CA LYS A 59 -2.24 18.77 0.32
C LYS A 59 -1.02 17.88 0.00
N PRO A 60 -0.29 17.29 1.00
CA PRO A 60 0.82 16.40 0.68
C PRO A 60 0.37 15.14 -0.07
N CYS A 61 -0.81 14.57 0.24
CA CYS A 61 -1.34 13.43 -0.52
C CYS A 61 -1.55 13.76 -2.01
N ILE A 62 -2.04 14.99 -2.28
CA ILE A 62 -2.28 15.45 -3.66
C ILE A 62 -0.95 15.56 -4.42
N LYS A 63 0.11 16.04 -3.76
CA LYS A 63 1.45 16.14 -4.35
C LYS A 63 2.01 14.75 -4.64
N GLU A 64 1.95 13.83 -3.66
CA GLU A 64 2.38 12.43 -3.82
C GLU A 64 1.69 11.77 -5.01
N LEU A 65 0.35 11.73 -5.01
CA LEU A 65 -0.42 11.07 -6.05
C LEU A 65 -0.28 11.74 -7.42
N THR A 66 -0.02 13.04 -7.48
CA THR A 66 0.28 13.71 -8.75
C THR A 66 1.66 13.28 -9.28
N ALA A 67 2.69 13.27 -8.44
CA ALA A 67 4.01 12.77 -8.83
C ALA A 67 3.97 11.30 -9.28
N PHE A 68 3.21 10.46 -8.56
CA PHE A 68 3.01 9.07 -8.96
C PHE A 68 2.26 8.95 -10.29
N SER A 69 1.23 9.77 -10.53
CA SER A 69 0.49 9.76 -11.80
C SER A 69 1.35 10.17 -12.99
N GLU A 70 2.25 11.14 -12.81
CA GLU A 70 3.18 11.58 -13.84
C GLU A 70 4.20 10.49 -14.24
N ALA A 71 4.56 9.61 -13.28
CA ALA A 71 5.54 8.54 -13.49
C ALA A 71 4.88 7.15 -13.71
N TYR A 72 3.57 7.04 -13.65
CA TYR A 72 2.87 5.76 -13.53
C TYR A 72 3.07 4.84 -14.74
N GLU A 73 3.06 5.39 -15.95
CA GLU A 73 3.29 4.63 -17.17
C GLU A 73 4.68 3.99 -17.16
N ASP A 74 5.72 4.79 -16.88
CA ASP A 74 7.11 4.30 -16.82
C ASP A 74 7.28 3.24 -15.72
N TRP A 75 6.70 3.46 -14.54
CA TRP A 75 6.78 2.51 -13.42
C TRP A 75 6.09 1.18 -13.73
N THR A 76 4.93 1.26 -14.40
CA THR A 76 4.16 0.07 -14.80
C THR A 76 4.91 -0.71 -15.88
N ASP A 77 5.47 -0.02 -16.86
CA ASP A 77 6.23 -0.66 -17.95
C ASP A 77 7.49 -1.39 -17.43
N GLU A 78 8.19 -0.79 -16.46
CA GLU A 78 9.42 -1.39 -15.91
C GLU A 78 9.14 -2.51 -14.90
N THR A 79 8.11 -2.37 -14.03
CA THR A 79 7.92 -3.25 -12.87
C THR A 79 6.60 -4.02 -12.87
N GLY A 80 5.64 -3.60 -13.69
CA GLY A 80 4.27 -4.11 -13.66
C GLY A 80 3.49 -3.66 -12.42
N VAL A 81 3.95 -2.63 -11.69
CA VAL A 81 3.25 -2.15 -10.49
C VAL A 81 1.86 -1.62 -10.83
N LYS A 82 0.90 -1.94 -9.99
CA LYS A 82 -0.44 -1.34 -9.99
C LYS A 82 -0.54 -0.34 -8.85
N ILE A 83 -1.00 0.89 -9.13
CA ILE A 83 -1.29 1.89 -8.10
C ILE A 83 -2.79 1.93 -7.82
N ILE A 84 -3.14 1.95 -6.55
CA ILE A 84 -4.50 2.06 -6.03
C ILE A 84 -4.55 3.20 -5.04
N ALA A 85 -5.41 4.18 -5.25
CA ALA A 85 -5.65 5.25 -4.31
C ALA A 85 -6.95 4.99 -3.51
N VAL A 86 -6.87 5.09 -2.18
CA VAL A 86 -8.00 4.88 -1.28
C VAL A 86 -8.33 6.19 -0.58
N SER A 87 -9.46 6.80 -0.94
CA SER A 87 -9.95 8.02 -0.30
C SER A 87 -10.55 7.72 1.05
N ILE A 88 -10.11 8.47 2.06
CA ILE A 88 -10.69 8.50 3.41
C ILE A 88 -11.66 9.67 3.61
N ASP A 89 -12.08 10.33 2.53
CA ASP A 89 -13.13 11.36 2.60
C ASP A 89 -14.41 10.76 3.17
N ASP A 90 -14.98 11.40 4.19
CA ASP A 90 -16.17 10.93 4.89
C ASP A 90 -17.44 11.03 4.03
N ALA A 91 -18.58 10.60 4.56
CA ALA A 91 -19.86 10.59 3.84
C ALA A 91 -20.31 11.99 3.34
N ARG A 92 -19.77 13.09 3.91
CA ARG A 92 -20.11 14.46 3.49
C ARG A 92 -19.29 14.92 2.28
N SER A 93 -18.05 14.44 2.16
CA SER A 93 -17.09 14.86 1.12
C SER A 93 -16.84 13.81 0.03
N THR A 94 -17.18 12.53 0.28
CA THR A 94 -16.89 11.40 -0.62
C THR A 94 -17.45 11.60 -2.05
N ASN A 95 -18.59 12.30 -2.22
CA ASN A 95 -19.17 12.56 -3.53
C ASN A 95 -18.32 13.51 -4.41
N SER A 96 -17.42 14.28 -3.81
CA SER A 96 -16.50 15.17 -4.54
C SER A 96 -15.23 14.46 -5.02
N VAL A 97 -14.94 13.24 -4.54
CA VAL A 97 -13.71 12.50 -4.89
C VAL A 97 -13.63 12.20 -6.38
N GLY A 98 -14.70 11.69 -6.99
CA GLY A 98 -14.71 11.38 -8.43
C GLY A 98 -14.42 12.60 -9.31
N PRO A 99 -15.16 13.72 -9.18
CA PRO A 99 -14.83 14.96 -9.89
C PRO A 99 -13.42 15.48 -9.61
N PHE A 100 -12.93 15.35 -8.38
CA PHE A 100 -11.60 15.76 -7.98
C PHE A 100 -10.50 14.97 -8.70
N VAL A 101 -10.62 13.64 -8.75
CA VAL A 101 -9.70 12.72 -9.43
C VAL A 101 -9.69 12.98 -10.93
N ASN A 102 -10.87 13.07 -11.54
CA ASN A 102 -11.02 13.33 -12.97
C ASN A 102 -10.40 14.65 -13.40
N ALA A 103 -10.54 15.70 -12.58
CA ALA A 103 -9.96 17.01 -12.87
C ALA A 103 -8.41 17.02 -12.84
N ARG A 104 -7.79 16.01 -12.23
CA ARG A 104 -6.33 15.84 -12.16
C ARG A 104 -5.77 14.88 -13.20
N GLY A 105 -6.64 14.15 -13.90
CA GLY A 105 -6.21 13.16 -14.87
C GLY A 105 -5.43 11.99 -14.26
N TRP A 106 -5.73 11.62 -13.01
CA TRP A 106 -5.10 10.43 -12.41
C TRP A 106 -5.66 9.16 -13.04
N ASP A 107 -4.79 8.33 -13.62
CA ASP A 107 -5.16 7.15 -14.41
C ASP A 107 -5.15 5.84 -13.60
N PHE A 108 -4.84 5.88 -12.30
CA PHE A 108 -4.91 4.72 -11.43
C PHE A 108 -6.30 4.52 -10.80
N ASP A 109 -6.55 3.30 -10.32
CA ASP A 109 -7.80 2.95 -9.66
C ASP A 109 -8.02 3.71 -8.36
N VAL A 110 -9.23 4.26 -8.16
CA VAL A 110 -9.60 4.99 -6.95
C VAL A 110 -10.80 4.34 -6.28
N TYR A 111 -10.68 4.12 -4.96
CA TYR A 111 -11.72 3.54 -4.11
C TYR A 111 -12.06 4.46 -2.93
N LEU A 112 -13.27 4.30 -2.41
CA LEU A 112 -13.85 5.13 -1.37
C LEU A 112 -13.99 4.32 -0.08
N ASP A 113 -13.33 4.78 0.99
CA ASP A 113 -13.42 4.25 2.36
C ASP A 113 -14.14 5.26 3.27
N ALA A 114 -15.37 5.65 2.88
CA ALA A 114 -16.13 6.73 3.52
C ALA A 114 -16.41 6.49 5.02
N ASN A 115 -16.41 5.23 5.46
CA ASN A 115 -16.57 4.86 6.88
C ASN A 115 -15.21 4.73 7.60
N GLY A 116 -14.08 4.73 6.88
CA GLY A 116 -12.76 4.51 7.43
C GLY A 116 -12.52 3.08 7.91
N ASP A 117 -13.24 2.09 7.39
CA ASP A 117 -13.10 0.70 7.82
C ASP A 117 -11.75 0.12 7.39
N PHE A 118 -11.35 0.38 6.14
CA PHE A 118 -10.07 -0.07 5.61
C PHE A 118 -8.90 0.71 6.23
N LYS A 119 -9.06 2.02 6.37
CA LYS A 119 -8.12 2.88 7.11
C LYS A 119 -7.82 2.31 8.50
N ARG A 120 -8.86 1.97 9.29
CA ARG A 120 -8.69 1.42 10.65
C ARG A 120 -8.05 0.03 10.61
N ALA A 121 -8.49 -0.84 9.71
CA ALA A 121 -7.98 -2.19 9.59
C ALA A 121 -6.49 -2.24 9.20
N MET A 122 -6.02 -1.24 8.41
CA MET A 122 -4.61 -1.05 8.03
C MET A 122 -3.81 -0.21 9.03
N ASN A 123 -4.42 0.17 10.18
CA ASN A 123 -3.79 1.02 11.21
C ASN A 123 -3.27 2.37 10.67
N VAL A 124 -3.93 2.93 9.66
CA VAL A 124 -3.58 4.25 9.10
C VAL A 124 -4.07 5.35 10.03
N ASN A 125 -3.15 6.04 10.68
CA ASN A 125 -3.47 7.16 11.58
C ASN A 125 -3.57 8.49 10.82
N ASN A 126 -2.57 8.78 10.01
CA ASN A 126 -2.45 10.00 9.23
C ASN A 126 -2.35 9.68 7.73
N VAL A 127 -2.65 10.65 6.87
CA VAL A 127 -2.42 10.59 5.43
C VAL A 127 -1.46 11.71 5.01
N PRO A 128 -0.63 11.51 3.97
CA PRO A 128 -0.54 10.31 3.16
C PRO A 128 0.06 9.13 3.93
N HIS A 129 -0.40 7.93 3.61
CA HIS A 129 0.18 6.68 4.06
C HIS A 129 0.06 5.66 2.92
N SER A 130 1.19 5.17 2.47
CA SER A 130 1.28 4.28 1.32
C SER A 130 1.89 2.95 1.71
N PHE A 131 1.31 1.85 1.21
CA PHE A 131 1.76 0.48 1.42
C PHE A 131 2.16 -0.13 0.09
N LEU A 132 3.35 -0.71 0.01
CA LEU A 132 3.78 -1.50 -1.13
C LEU A 132 3.61 -2.99 -0.81
N LEU A 133 2.83 -3.67 -1.62
CA LEU A 133 2.54 -5.09 -1.49
C LEU A 133 3.40 -5.88 -2.47
N ASP A 134 3.84 -7.06 -2.02
CA ASP A 134 4.45 -8.06 -2.89
C ASP A 134 3.40 -8.74 -3.80
N GLY A 135 3.86 -9.55 -4.74
CA GLY A 135 2.97 -10.29 -5.65
C GLY A 135 2.06 -11.32 -4.98
N LYS A 136 2.17 -11.52 -3.66
CA LYS A 136 1.31 -12.39 -2.85
C LYS A 136 0.29 -11.60 -2.03
N GLY A 137 0.35 -10.27 -2.08
CA GLY A 137 -0.52 -9.37 -1.31
C GLY A 137 -0.04 -9.10 0.12
N ASN A 138 1.20 -9.43 0.46
CA ASN A 138 1.79 -9.09 1.75
C ASN A 138 2.40 -7.69 1.71
N VAL A 139 2.31 -6.96 2.82
CA VAL A 139 2.99 -5.67 2.96
C VAL A 139 4.50 -5.90 3.01
N ALA A 140 5.20 -5.42 1.98
CA ALA A 140 6.66 -5.49 1.87
C ALA A 140 7.33 -4.20 2.35
N TRP A 141 6.66 -3.05 2.19
CA TRP A 141 7.16 -1.75 2.59
C TRP A 141 5.99 -0.79 2.84
N GLN A 142 6.19 0.21 3.69
CA GLN A 142 5.23 1.29 3.93
C GLN A 142 5.95 2.62 4.11
N HIS A 143 5.25 3.71 3.80
CA HIS A 143 5.75 5.06 3.95
C HIS A 143 4.64 6.00 4.43
N THR A 144 4.98 6.91 5.35
CA THR A 144 4.08 7.94 5.86
C THR A 144 4.65 9.31 5.56
N SER A 145 3.76 10.29 5.34
CA SER A 145 4.16 11.63 4.88
C SER A 145 4.62 11.63 3.41
N TYR A 146 4.90 12.80 2.86
CA TYR A 146 5.47 12.97 1.52
C TYR A 146 6.18 14.31 1.41
N LEU A 147 7.39 14.29 0.93
CA LEU A 147 8.17 15.44 0.48
C LEU A 147 8.46 15.29 -1.03
N GLU A 148 8.56 16.41 -1.73
CA GLU A 148 8.93 16.40 -3.16
C GLU A 148 10.29 15.72 -3.35
N GLY A 149 10.33 14.69 -4.19
CA GLY A 149 11.49 13.84 -4.43
C GLY A 149 11.37 12.42 -3.82
N ASP A 150 10.45 12.19 -2.87
CA ASP A 150 10.26 10.88 -2.24
C ASP A 150 9.75 9.83 -3.25
N GLU A 151 9.15 10.25 -4.37
CA GLU A 151 8.73 9.36 -5.45
C GLU A 151 9.89 8.56 -6.04
N ALA A 152 11.10 9.13 -6.06
CA ALA A 152 12.29 8.43 -6.54
C ALA A 152 12.66 7.25 -5.62
N GLU A 153 12.63 7.45 -4.30
CA GLU A 153 12.85 6.37 -3.34
C GLU A 153 11.74 5.33 -3.41
N THR A 154 10.49 5.77 -3.50
CA THR A 154 9.33 4.88 -3.68
C THR A 154 9.51 3.97 -4.89
N PHE A 155 9.99 4.50 -5.99
CA PHE A 155 10.26 3.71 -7.20
C PHE A 155 11.37 2.68 -6.99
N GLU A 156 12.45 3.03 -6.28
CA GLU A 156 13.49 2.05 -5.93
C GLU A 156 12.93 0.90 -5.09
N MET A 157 12.01 1.19 -4.14
CA MET A 157 11.35 0.14 -3.37
C MET A 157 10.46 -0.75 -4.25
N ILE A 158 9.70 -0.15 -5.18
CA ILE A 158 8.87 -0.90 -6.14
C ILE A 158 9.75 -1.85 -6.98
N LYS A 159 10.91 -1.40 -7.48
CA LYS A 159 11.83 -2.23 -8.27
C LYS A 159 12.37 -3.42 -7.45
N LYS A 160 12.78 -3.19 -6.20
CA LYS A 160 13.23 -4.26 -5.31
C LYS A 160 12.15 -5.32 -5.09
N VAL A 161 10.91 -4.89 -4.79
CA VAL A 161 9.79 -5.81 -4.58
C VAL A 161 9.43 -6.56 -5.86
N ALA A 162 9.45 -5.89 -7.02
CA ALA A 162 9.22 -6.51 -8.32
C ALA A 162 10.28 -7.57 -8.67
N ALA A 163 11.54 -7.36 -8.25
CA ALA A 163 12.63 -8.31 -8.39
C ALA A 163 12.56 -9.48 -7.38
N GLY A 164 11.60 -9.45 -6.43
CA GLY A 164 11.48 -10.47 -5.37
C GLY A 164 12.53 -10.35 -4.28
N GLU A 165 13.16 -9.19 -4.14
CA GLU A 165 14.13 -8.93 -3.09
C GLU A 165 13.45 -8.81 -1.73
N SER A 166 14.06 -9.40 -0.70
CA SER A 166 13.59 -9.25 0.69
C SER A 166 13.94 -7.84 1.17
N MET A 167 12.94 -7.10 1.61
CA MET A 167 13.16 -5.79 2.22
C MET A 167 13.87 -5.96 3.55
N LYS A 168 14.93 -5.17 3.77
CA LYS A 168 15.59 -5.14 5.08
C LYS A 168 14.72 -4.41 6.09
N GLU A 169 14.84 -4.79 7.36
CA GLU A 169 14.06 -4.20 8.46
C GLU A 169 14.13 -2.66 8.51
N ASN A 170 15.26 -2.07 8.07
CA ASN A 170 15.47 -0.62 7.97
C ASN A 170 14.78 0.04 6.75
N ASP A 171 14.37 -0.76 5.76
CA ASP A 171 13.66 -0.30 4.55
C ASP A 171 12.15 -0.50 4.70
N ALA A 172 11.70 -1.29 5.69
CA ALA A 172 10.30 -1.70 5.82
C ALA A 172 9.40 -0.62 6.46
N GLU A 173 9.97 0.29 7.25
CA GLU A 173 9.23 1.33 7.97
C GLU A 173 10.07 2.61 8.04
N LYS A 174 9.63 3.65 7.32
CA LYS A 174 10.12 5.01 7.49
C LYS A 174 9.02 5.86 8.09
N GLU A 175 9.27 6.37 9.32
CA GLU A 175 8.42 7.38 9.96
C GLU A 175 8.61 8.76 9.32
#